data_3a761bba2d6c3e04a72c93735c6d7d9c
#
_entry.id   3a761bba2d6c3e04a72c93735c6d7d9c
#
_cell.length_a   1.000
_cell.length_b   1.000
_cell.length_c   1.000
_cell.angle_alpha   90.00
_cell.angle_beta   90.00
_cell.angle_gamma   90.00
#
_symmetry.space_group_name_H-M   'P 1'
#
loop_
_entity.id
_entity.type
_entity.pdbx_description
1 polymer ?
#
loop_
_entity_poly.entity_id
_entity_poly.type
_entity_poly.pdbx_seq_one_letter_code
_entity_poly.pdbx_strand_id
1 'polypeptide(L)'
;MTQKNSYSRLMNRYDDVMTGRKWWSWLYMHCLWKTDDNAVAREVLEMIPDNFSGTMLDVPVGTAVFTCDKYRQMTNAEITGVDYSREMLDIARSRFDKARIKHVTLRQGDVCDLPFPSKHFDLVLSMNGFHVFPEKERAFAEVFRVLNPGGTFCGCFYIKGERRPADWFVRKVLDKRGLFIPPHYTRRQAEDKLRSLFGANVEIRNERSILIFKCVKPDADH
;
A
#
# COMPACT_ATOMS: atom_id res chain seq x y z
N MET A 1 -0.77 -27.73 7.37
CA MET A 1 -0.70 -26.61 8.32
C MET A 1 -0.39 -25.34 7.53
N THR A 2 -1.35 -24.50 7.40
CA THR A 2 -1.57 -23.54 6.33
C THR A 2 -0.71 -22.28 6.46
N GLN A 3 -0.23 -21.74 5.34
CA GLN A 3 0.43 -20.44 5.14
C GLN A 3 -0.20 -19.27 5.95
N LYS A 4 -1.50 -19.34 6.24
CA LYS A 4 -2.24 -18.39 7.09
C LYS A 4 -1.65 -18.17 8.50
N ASN A 5 -1.13 -19.21 9.15
CA ASN A 5 -0.56 -19.09 10.50
C ASN A 5 0.85 -18.48 10.54
N SER A 6 1.55 -18.47 9.43
CA SER A 6 2.86 -17.83 9.33
C SER A 6 2.72 -16.32 9.21
N TYR A 7 1.72 -15.84 8.50
CA TYR A 7 1.48 -14.42 8.25
C TYR A 7 1.13 -13.66 9.55
N SER A 8 0.24 -14.19 10.40
CA SER A 8 -0.14 -13.54 11.66
C SER A 8 0.99 -13.49 12.69
N ARG A 9 1.84 -14.53 12.76
CA ARG A 9 3.04 -14.50 13.63
C ARG A 9 4.10 -13.52 13.17
N LEU A 10 4.13 -13.22 11.88
CA LEU A 10 5.08 -12.31 11.28
C LEU A 10 4.72 -10.85 11.52
N MET A 11 3.43 -10.54 11.45
CA MET A 11 2.92 -9.17 11.59
C MET A 11 3.11 -8.63 13.02
N ASN A 12 3.05 -9.48 14.05
CA ASN A 12 3.38 -9.09 15.44
C ASN A 12 4.84 -8.62 15.64
N ARG A 13 5.71 -8.93 14.68
CA ARG A 13 7.10 -8.43 14.66
C ARG A 13 7.28 -7.18 13.79
N TYR A 14 6.31 -6.86 12.96
CA TYR A 14 6.37 -5.72 12.04
C TYR A 14 6.38 -4.37 12.78
N ASP A 15 5.60 -4.25 13.84
CA ASP A 15 5.54 -3.05 14.70
C ASP A 15 6.88 -2.73 15.36
N ASP A 16 7.63 -3.73 15.80
CA ASP A 16 8.96 -3.55 16.40
C ASP A 16 9.99 -3.02 15.38
N VAL A 17 9.79 -3.30 14.10
CA VAL A 17 10.68 -2.86 13.01
C VAL A 17 10.28 -1.48 12.49
N MET A 18 8.97 -1.21 12.35
CA MET A 18 8.45 0.04 11.77
C MET A 18 8.38 1.19 12.79
N THR A 19 8.28 0.91 14.09
CA THR A 19 8.17 1.95 15.12
C THR A 19 9.52 2.55 15.54
N GLY A 20 10.64 2.09 14.95
CA GLY A 20 11.97 2.67 15.24
C GLY A 20 12.44 2.51 16.70
N ARG A 21 11.79 1.66 17.50
CA ARG A 21 12.10 1.48 18.93
C ARG A 21 13.47 0.90 19.23
N LYS A 22 14.15 0.33 18.20
CA LYS A 22 15.52 -0.18 18.36
C LYS A 22 16.45 0.61 17.45
N TRP A 23 17.54 1.15 18.01
CA TRP A 23 18.55 2.00 17.34
C TRP A 23 19.07 1.41 16.00
N TRP A 24 19.16 0.08 15.88
CA TRP A 24 19.57 -0.60 14.65
C TRP A 24 18.47 -0.58 13.56
N SER A 25 17.20 -0.52 13.95
CA SER A 25 16.07 -0.34 13.04
C SER A 25 16.10 1.07 12.43
N TRP A 26 16.41 2.09 13.24
CA TRP A 26 16.63 3.47 12.78
C TRP A 26 17.83 3.57 11.84
N LEU A 27 18.99 2.99 12.24
CA LEU A 27 20.21 2.96 11.42
C LEU A 27 19.95 2.24 10.08
N TYR A 28 19.13 1.19 10.13
CA TYR A 28 18.73 0.40 8.99
C TYR A 28 17.88 1.21 8.00
N MET A 29 16.83 1.86 8.47
CA MET A 29 15.96 2.69 7.64
C MET A 29 16.75 3.85 7.00
N HIS A 30 17.65 4.50 7.74
CA HIS A 30 18.40 5.65 7.26
C HIS A 30 19.63 5.30 6.41
N CYS A 31 20.34 4.23 6.71
CA CYS A 31 21.60 3.91 6.00
C CYS A 31 21.40 3.03 4.75
N LEU A 32 20.45 2.10 4.77
CA LEU A 32 20.22 1.17 3.66
C LEU A 32 19.18 1.66 2.67
N TRP A 33 18.05 2.13 3.14
CA TRP A 33 17.03 2.67 2.24
C TRP A 33 17.41 4.05 1.74
N LYS A 34 17.97 4.91 2.60
CA LYS A 34 18.25 6.33 2.31
C LYS A 34 17.06 7.04 1.63
N THR A 35 15.87 6.51 1.76
CA THR A 35 14.63 7.08 1.23
C THR A 35 13.94 7.77 2.39
N ASP A 36 13.48 8.97 2.19
CA ASP A 36 12.60 9.64 3.15
C ASP A 36 11.17 9.10 2.93
N ASP A 37 10.79 8.10 3.73
CA ASP A 37 9.47 7.47 3.65
C ASP A 37 8.34 8.50 3.84
N ASN A 38 8.58 9.56 4.62
CA ASN A 38 7.61 10.66 4.78
C ASN A 38 7.50 11.51 3.50
N ALA A 39 8.59 11.70 2.77
CA ALA A 39 8.56 12.41 1.49
C ALA A 39 7.83 11.58 0.43
N VAL A 40 8.11 10.28 0.34
CA VAL A 40 7.38 9.37 -0.54
C VAL A 40 5.90 9.33 -0.19
N ALA A 41 5.57 9.22 1.09
CA ALA A 41 4.18 9.20 1.54
C ALA A 41 3.45 10.50 1.19
N ARG A 42 4.07 11.66 1.40
CA ARG A 42 3.49 12.96 1.01
C ARG A 42 3.21 13.01 -0.49
N GLU A 43 4.20 12.63 -1.32
CA GLU A 43 4.04 12.62 -2.77
C GLU A 43 2.87 11.73 -3.22
N VAL A 44 2.73 10.53 -2.65
CA VAL A 44 1.60 9.65 -2.95
C VAL A 44 0.28 10.28 -2.50
N LEU A 45 0.23 10.89 -1.32
CA LEU A 45 -0.98 11.52 -0.79
C LEU A 45 -1.37 12.80 -1.53
N GLU A 46 -0.41 13.50 -2.15
CA GLU A 46 -0.67 14.65 -3.03
C GLU A 46 -1.34 14.26 -4.35
N MET A 47 -1.27 12.97 -4.75
CA MET A 47 -2.03 12.47 -5.90
C MET A 47 -3.55 12.41 -5.65
N ILE A 48 -3.96 12.47 -4.37
CA ILE A 48 -5.36 12.53 -3.96
C ILE A 48 -5.78 13.99 -3.89
N PRO A 49 -6.75 14.45 -4.70
CA PRO A 49 -7.21 15.84 -4.66
C PRO A 49 -7.67 16.25 -3.26
N ASP A 50 -7.37 17.47 -2.87
CA ASP A 50 -7.75 17.97 -1.53
C ASP A 50 -9.27 18.07 -1.35
N ASN A 51 -10.00 18.30 -2.44
CA ASN A 51 -11.46 18.35 -2.48
C ASN A 51 -12.08 17.01 -2.91
N PHE A 52 -11.36 15.91 -2.81
CA PHE A 52 -11.89 14.60 -3.18
C PHE A 52 -13.16 14.28 -2.40
N SER A 53 -14.21 13.97 -3.15
CA SER A 53 -15.51 13.53 -2.64
C SER A 53 -15.90 12.28 -3.43
N GLY A 54 -16.13 11.18 -2.75
CA GLY A 54 -16.43 9.90 -3.38
C GLY A 54 -15.98 8.75 -2.50
N THR A 55 -16.00 7.56 -3.05
CA THR A 55 -15.63 6.34 -2.36
C THR A 55 -14.16 6.00 -2.54
N MET A 56 -13.46 5.76 -1.44
CA MET A 56 -12.02 5.44 -1.44
C MET A 56 -11.72 4.14 -0.69
N LEU A 57 -10.88 3.31 -1.27
CA LEU A 57 -10.28 2.14 -0.62
C LEU A 57 -8.81 2.42 -0.31
N ASP A 58 -8.40 2.18 0.94
CA ASP A 58 -6.99 2.12 1.35
C ASP A 58 -6.63 0.67 1.71
N VAL A 59 -5.74 0.05 0.93
CA VAL A 59 -5.35 -1.37 1.09
C VAL A 59 -3.87 -1.61 0.77
N PRO A 60 -3.06 -2.05 1.75
CA PRO A 60 -3.38 -2.22 3.16
C PRO A 60 -3.35 -0.87 3.88
N VAL A 61 -4.33 -0.63 4.76
CA VAL A 61 -4.36 0.62 5.55
C VAL A 61 -3.27 0.65 6.62
N GLY A 62 -2.77 -0.49 7.02
CA GLY A 62 -1.76 -0.62 8.06
C GLY A 62 -2.17 0.05 9.36
N THR A 63 -1.27 0.79 9.97
CA THR A 63 -1.50 1.58 11.18
C THR A 63 -2.05 2.99 10.90
N ALA A 64 -2.29 3.34 9.64
CA ALA A 64 -2.67 4.67 9.18
C ALA A 64 -1.68 5.79 9.59
N VAL A 65 -0.39 5.46 9.79
CA VAL A 65 0.62 6.42 10.27
C VAL A 65 0.85 7.56 9.27
N PHE A 66 0.78 7.28 7.98
CA PHE A 66 0.98 8.27 6.92
C PHE A 66 -0.32 8.94 6.48
N THR A 67 -1.46 8.23 6.58
CA THR A 67 -2.72 8.65 5.98
C THR A 67 -3.62 9.43 6.94
N CYS A 68 -3.42 9.31 8.25
CA CYS A 68 -4.30 9.89 9.27
C CYS A 68 -4.54 11.40 9.10
N ASP A 69 -3.49 12.19 8.87
CA ASP A 69 -3.61 13.65 8.73
C ASP A 69 -4.31 14.06 7.42
N LYS A 70 -4.07 13.34 6.33
CA LYS A 70 -4.80 13.52 5.06
C LYS A 70 -6.28 13.19 5.25
N TYR A 71 -6.60 12.05 5.87
CA TYR A 71 -7.98 11.61 6.07
C TYR A 71 -8.77 12.55 6.99
N ARG A 72 -8.12 13.15 7.97
CA ARG A 72 -8.78 14.18 8.81
C ARG A 72 -9.32 15.36 8.01
N GLN A 73 -8.70 15.68 6.87
CA GLN A 73 -9.10 16.78 5.99
C GLN A 73 -10.15 16.36 4.95
N MET A 74 -10.24 15.07 4.63
CA MET A 74 -11.11 14.52 3.57
C MET A 74 -12.53 14.21 4.09
N THR A 75 -13.18 15.20 4.70
CA THR A 75 -14.49 15.01 5.38
C THR A 75 -15.66 14.67 4.44
N ASN A 76 -15.49 14.89 3.13
CA ASN A 76 -16.51 14.61 2.11
C ASN A 76 -16.31 13.25 1.42
N ALA A 77 -15.26 12.50 1.78
CA ALA A 77 -14.96 11.19 1.22
C ALA A 77 -15.48 10.07 2.11
N GLU A 78 -15.98 9.01 1.51
CA GLU A 78 -16.28 7.74 2.19
C GLU A 78 -15.05 6.83 2.08
N ILE A 79 -14.28 6.72 3.16
CA ILE A 79 -13.03 5.99 3.17
C ILE A 79 -13.21 4.62 3.83
N THR A 80 -12.83 3.56 3.11
CA THR A 80 -12.75 2.20 3.66
C THR A 80 -11.29 1.77 3.72
N GLY A 81 -10.77 1.54 4.92
CA GLY A 81 -9.45 0.96 5.15
C GLY A 81 -9.53 -0.55 5.33
N VAL A 82 -8.80 -1.29 4.51
CA VAL A 82 -8.72 -2.76 4.60
C VAL A 82 -7.31 -3.18 4.97
N ASP A 83 -7.22 -4.12 5.91
CA ASP A 83 -5.97 -4.80 6.25
C ASP A 83 -6.24 -6.25 6.62
N TYR A 84 -5.27 -7.11 6.34
CA TYR A 84 -5.34 -8.51 6.74
C TYR A 84 -5.11 -8.69 8.25
N SER A 85 -4.27 -7.85 8.85
CA SER A 85 -3.91 -7.88 10.27
C SER A 85 -4.92 -7.12 11.11
N ARG A 86 -5.56 -7.83 12.04
CA ARG A 86 -6.45 -7.23 13.03
C ARG A 86 -5.70 -6.24 13.94
N GLU A 87 -4.45 -6.55 14.26
CA GLU A 87 -3.62 -5.69 15.10
C GLU A 87 -3.34 -4.33 14.43
N MET A 88 -3.05 -4.31 13.12
CA MET A 88 -2.89 -3.08 12.36
C MET A 88 -4.17 -2.25 12.38
N LEU A 89 -5.32 -2.90 12.19
CA LEU A 89 -6.62 -2.24 12.25
C LEU A 89 -6.92 -1.66 13.63
N ASP A 90 -6.55 -2.33 14.71
CA ASP A 90 -6.78 -1.84 16.08
C ASP A 90 -5.89 -0.60 16.37
N ILE A 91 -4.64 -0.58 15.86
CA ILE A 91 -3.77 0.59 15.93
C ILE A 91 -4.34 1.75 15.09
N ALA A 92 -4.78 1.47 13.86
CA ALA A 92 -5.39 2.47 12.99
C ALA A 92 -6.64 3.08 13.64
N ARG A 93 -7.53 2.23 14.21
CA ARG A 93 -8.73 2.68 14.93
C ARG A 93 -8.36 3.62 16.07
N SER A 94 -7.42 3.22 16.93
CA SER A 94 -6.95 4.06 18.04
C SER A 94 -6.40 5.41 17.55
N ARG A 95 -5.73 5.43 16.40
CA ARG A 95 -5.20 6.64 15.77
C ARG A 95 -6.32 7.55 15.27
N PHE A 96 -7.31 6.98 14.57
CA PHE A 96 -8.48 7.74 14.08
C PHE A 96 -9.33 8.26 15.21
N ASP A 97 -9.54 7.50 16.28
CA ASP A 97 -10.28 7.95 17.47
C ASP A 97 -9.59 9.16 18.13
N LYS A 98 -8.26 9.10 18.32
CA LYS A 98 -7.47 10.22 18.85
C LYS A 98 -7.53 11.46 17.96
N ALA A 99 -7.56 11.27 16.64
CA ALA A 99 -7.69 12.34 15.66
C ALA A 99 -9.14 12.78 15.44
N ARG A 100 -10.13 12.16 16.10
CA ARG A 100 -11.58 12.41 15.97
C ARG A 100 -12.10 12.20 14.54
N ILE A 101 -11.51 11.27 13.81
CA ILE A 101 -11.94 10.90 12.46
C ILE A 101 -13.04 9.83 12.56
N LYS A 102 -14.24 10.12 12.03
CA LYS A 102 -15.41 9.23 12.11
C LYS A 102 -15.90 8.71 10.75
N HIS A 103 -15.41 9.27 9.66
CA HIS A 103 -15.82 8.95 8.28
C HIS A 103 -14.93 7.88 7.62
N VAL A 104 -14.05 7.24 8.39
CA VAL A 104 -13.23 6.11 7.94
C VAL A 104 -13.77 4.81 8.53
N THR A 105 -14.14 3.89 7.68
CA THR A 105 -14.55 2.52 8.07
C THR A 105 -13.37 1.58 7.96
N LEU A 106 -13.08 0.83 9.03
CA LEU A 106 -12.01 -0.18 9.04
C LEU A 106 -12.59 -1.60 8.93
N ARG A 107 -12.05 -2.38 8.00
CA ARG A 107 -12.50 -3.74 7.72
C ARG A 107 -11.33 -4.71 7.60
N GLN A 108 -11.42 -5.86 8.27
CA GLN A 108 -10.47 -6.94 8.05
C GLN A 108 -10.78 -7.64 6.72
N GLY A 109 -9.76 -7.84 5.86
CA GLY A 109 -9.95 -8.48 4.56
C GLY A 109 -8.63 -8.87 3.91
N ASP A 110 -8.73 -9.72 2.89
CA ASP A 110 -7.62 -10.11 2.03
C ASP A 110 -7.70 -9.29 0.74
N VAL A 111 -6.60 -8.62 0.37
CA VAL A 111 -6.53 -7.88 -0.90
C VAL A 111 -6.70 -8.77 -2.12
N CYS A 112 -6.42 -10.07 -1.98
CA CYS A 112 -6.59 -11.05 -3.05
C CYS A 112 -8.04 -11.56 -3.19
N ASP A 113 -8.95 -11.13 -2.30
CA ASP A 113 -10.38 -11.50 -2.30
C ASP A 113 -11.17 -10.39 -1.58
N LEU A 114 -11.25 -9.23 -2.22
CA LEU A 114 -11.88 -8.04 -1.65
C LEU A 114 -13.40 -8.21 -1.56
N PRO A 115 -14.00 -8.06 -0.37
CA PRO A 115 -15.44 -8.28 -0.15
C PRO A 115 -16.28 -7.07 -0.61
N PHE A 116 -16.01 -6.57 -1.80
CA PHE A 116 -16.71 -5.45 -2.43
C PHE A 116 -17.16 -5.83 -3.84
N PRO A 117 -18.24 -5.26 -4.34
CA PRO A 117 -18.66 -5.45 -5.73
C PRO A 117 -17.63 -4.84 -6.69
N SER A 118 -17.69 -5.27 -7.95
CA SER A 118 -16.93 -4.62 -9.02
C SER A 118 -17.40 -3.17 -9.20
N LYS A 119 -16.48 -2.28 -9.59
CA LYS A 119 -16.81 -0.88 -9.87
C LYS A 119 -17.48 -0.20 -8.67
N HIS A 120 -16.80 -0.14 -7.55
CA HIS A 120 -17.31 0.38 -6.28
C HIS A 120 -16.55 1.61 -5.78
N PHE A 121 -15.26 1.72 -6.07
CA PHE A 121 -14.41 2.79 -5.56
C PHE A 121 -13.97 3.74 -6.67
N ASP A 122 -14.01 5.03 -6.37
CA ASP A 122 -13.50 6.09 -7.25
C ASP A 122 -11.98 6.25 -7.12
N LEU A 123 -11.44 5.85 -5.97
CA LEU A 123 -10.01 5.88 -5.71
C LEU A 123 -9.58 4.65 -4.90
N VAL A 124 -8.48 4.02 -5.30
CA VAL A 124 -7.78 3.01 -4.51
C VAL A 124 -6.37 3.49 -4.21
N LEU A 125 -6.03 3.52 -2.94
CA LEU A 125 -4.69 3.80 -2.44
C LEU A 125 -4.03 2.50 -1.99
N SER A 126 -2.77 2.28 -2.36
CA SER A 126 -1.97 1.17 -1.82
C SER A 126 -0.55 1.64 -1.50
N MET A 127 -0.29 1.88 -0.24
CA MET A 127 1.04 2.29 0.23
C MET A 127 1.76 1.11 0.88
N ASN A 128 2.93 0.77 0.32
CA ASN A 128 3.78 -0.31 0.84
C ASN A 128 3.11 -1.70 0.90
N GLY A 129 2.09 -1.95 0.07
CA GLY A 129 1.34 -3.20 0.06
C GLY A 129 1.96 -4.29 -0.83
N PHE A 130 2.24 -3.98 -2.09
CA PHE A 130 2.57 -5.00 -3.10
C PHE A 130 3.85 -5.81 -2.84
N HIS A 131 4.77 -5.33 -2.04
CA HIS A 131 5.94 -6.12 -1.66
C HIS A 131 5.67 -7.11 -0.51
N VAL A 132 4.52 -7.00 0.17
CA VAL A 132 4.10 -7.91 1.25
C VAL A 132 2.94 -8.83 0.85
N PHE A 133 2.25 -8.57 -0.27
CA PHE A 133 1.17 -9.42 -0.73
C PHE A 133 1.70 -10.76 -1.28
N PRO A 134 1.12 -11.90 -0.87
CA PRO A 134 1.57 -13.21 -1.34
C PRO A 134 1.22 -13.46 -2.81
N GLU A 135 0.02 -13.08 -3.24
CA GLU A 135 -0.50 -13.30 -4.59
C GLU A 135 -0.70 -11.95 -5.31
N LYS A 136 0.41 -11.29 -5.67
CA LYS A 136 0.41 -9.94 -6.24
C LYS A 136 -0.46 -9.79 -7.48
N GLU A 137 -0.49 -10.81 -8.33
CA GLU A 137 -1.31 -10.82 -9.55
C GLU A 137 -2.81 -10.76 -9.24
N ARG A 138 -3.24 -11.52 -8.22
CA ARG A 138 -4.64 -11.46 -7.75
C ARG A 138 -4.94 -10.13 -7.08
N ALA A 139 -4.02 -9.59 -6.29
CA ALA A 139 -4.18 -8.29 -5.66
C ALA A 139 -4.38 -7.18 -6.72
N PHE A 140 -3.57 -7.17 -7.79
CA PHE A 140 -3.76 -6.24 -8.91
C PHE A 140 -5.13 -6.43 -9.60
N ALA A 141 -5.53 -7.67 -9.84
CA ALA A 141 -6.82 -7.97 -10.47
C ALA A 141 -8.00 -7.52 -9.60
N GLU A 142 -7.94 -7.75 -8.29
CA GLU A 142 -8.98 -7.32 -7.35
C GLU A 142 -9.06 -5.80 -7.23
N VAL A 143 -7.92 -5.11 -7.12
CA VAL A 143 -7.89 -3.64 -7.14
C VAL A 143 -8.51 -3.11 -8.42
N PHE A 144 -8.14 -3.66 -9.58
CA PHE A 144 -8.72 -3.27 -10.86
C PHE A 144 -10.23 -3.57 -10.93
N ARG A 145 -10.67 -4.72 -10.40
CA ARG A 145 -12.08 -5.11 -10.38
C ARG A 145 -12.94 -4.14 -9.59
N VAL A 146 -12.51 -3.78 -8.38
CA VAL A 146 -13.30 -2.93 -7.48
C VAL A 146 -13.25 -1.44 -7.85
N LEU A 147 -12.29 -1.01 -8.67
CA LEU A 147 -12.16 0.37 -9.12
C LEU A 147 -13.21 0.70 -10.19
N ASN A 148 -13.85 1.86 -10.09
CA ASN A 148 -14.77 2.40 -11.09
C ASN A 148 -14.04 2.71 -12.41
N PRO A 149 -14.71 2.64 -13.57
CA PRO A 149 -14.22 3.29 -14.80
C PRO A 149 -13.92 4.77 -14.51
N GLY A 150 -12.80 5.30 -15.04
CA GLY A 150 -12.32 6.65 -14.70
C GLY A 150 -11.71 6.78 -13.31
N GLY A 151 -11.83 5.76 -12.46
CA GLY A 151 -11.28 5.75 -11.09
C GLY A 151 -9.75 5.72 -11.06
N THR A 152 -9.18 6.26 -9.99
CA THR A 152 -7.73 6.38 -9.80
C THR A 152 -7.18 5.29 -8.89
N PHE A 153 -6.10 4.63 -9.31
CA PHE A 153 -5.27 3.76 -8.48
C PHE A 153 -3.91 4.40 -8.28
N CYS A 154 -3.53 4.71 -7.05
CA CYS A 154 -2.23 5.30 -6.75
C CYS A 154 -1.57 4.62 -5.54
N GLY A 155 -0.26 4.79 -5.44
CA GLY A 155 0.48 4.19 -4.33
C GLY A 155 1.97 4.08 -4.54
N CYS A 156 2.59 3.29 -3.67
CA CYS A 156 4.01 2.98 -3.75
C CYS A 156 4.32 1.58 -3.22
N PHE A 157 5.40 0.98 -3.74
CA PHE A 157 5.94 -0.28 -3.23
C PHE A 157 7.39 -0.49 -3.63
N TYR A 158 8.08 -1.39 -2.91
CA TYR A 158 9.46 -1.76 -3.21
C TYR A 158 9.58 -2.47 -4.56
N ILE A 159 10.61 -2.09 -5.32
CA ILE A 159 11.07 -2.74 -6.54
C ILE A 159 12.54 -3.15 -6.40
N LYS A 160 12.89 -4.32 -6.96
CA LYS A 160 14.27 -4.81 -7.00
C LYS A 160 15.03 -4.30 -8.23
N GLY A 161 16.34 -4.34 -8.15
CA GLY A 161 17.24 -4.03 -9.27
C GLY A 161 17.75 -2.60 -9.30
N GLU A 162 17.18 -1.71 -8.49
CA GLU A 162 17.55 -0.30 -8.45
C GLU A 162 18.80 -0.03 -7.57
N ARG A 163 18.94 -0.79 -6.47
CA ARG A 163 20.07 -0.63 -5.54
C ARG A 163 20.52 -1.97 -4.96
N ARG A 164 21.73 -2.41 -5.32
CA ARG A 164 22.33 -3.66 -4.86
C ARG A 164 22.33 -3.84 -3.32
N PRO A 165 22.67 -2.83 -2.48
CA PRO A 165 22.63 -2.98 -1.04
C PRO A 165 21.20 -3.21 -0.49
N ALA A 166 20.20 -2.48 -1.02
CA ALA A 166 18.80 -2.65 -0.64
C ALA A 166 18.31 -4.05 -1.01
N ASP A 167 18.56 -4.49 -2.25
CA ASP A 167 18.18 -5.81 -2.72
C ASP A 167 18.82 -6.95 -1.92
N TRP A 168 20.10 -6.79 -1.56
CA TRP A 168 20.79 -7.76 -0.71
C TRP A 168 20.10 -7.86 0.65
N PHE A 169 19.77 -6.73 1.25
CA PHE A 169 19.13 -6.70 2.55
C PHE A 169 17.70 -7.26 2.49
N VAL A 170 16.89 -6.85 1.51
CA VAL A 170 15.55 -7.43 1.31
C VAL A 170 15.66 -8.94 1.26
N ARG A 171 16.49 -9.47 0.35
CA ARG A 171 16.65 -10.92 0.18
C ARG A 171 17.19 -11.66 1.41
N LYS A 172 18.13 -11.07 2.13
CA LYS A 172 18.81 -11.73 3.26
C LYS A 172 18.10 -11.58 4.58
N VAL A 173 17.34 -10.51 4.76
CA VAL A 173 16.72 -10.18 6.04
C VAL A 173 15.20 -10.13 5.94
N LEU A 174 14.64 -9.30 5.06
CA LEU A 174 13.20 -9.07 5.04
C LEU A 174 12.43 -10.29 4.52
N ASP A 175 12.88 -10.88 3.40
CA ASP A 175 12.26 -12.10 2.84
C ASP A 175 12.38 -13.28 3.82
N LYS A 176 13.57 -13.46 4.43
CA LYS A 176 13.78 -14.56 5.39
C LYS A 176 12.96 -14.41 6.67
N ARG A 177 12.65 -13.20 7.05
CA ARG A 177 11.75 -12.90 8.17
C ARG A 177 10.29 -12.86 7.78
N GLY A 178 10.00 -12.97 6.47
CA GLY A 178 8.68 -12.89 5.86
C GLY A 178 8.03 -11.51 6.00
N LEU A 179 8.83 -10.48 6.22
CA LEU A 179 8.38 -9.09 6.22
C LEU A 179 8.11 -8.61 4.79
N PHE A 180 8.86 -9.16 3.82
CA PHE A 180 8.59 -9.01 2.40
C PHE A 180 8.37 -10.39 1.79
N ILE A 181 7.55 -10.49 0.76
CA ILE A 181 7.18 -11.76 0.13
C ILE A 181 7.64 -11.76 -1.33
N PRO A 182 8.65 -12.56 -1.69
CA PRO A 182 9.06 -12.70 -3.09
C PRO A 182 7.99 -13.48 -3.92
N PRO A 183 8.03 -13.36 -5.26
CA PRO A 183 8.97 -12.59 -6.06
C PRO A 183 8.68 -11.09 -6.03
N HIS A 184 9.76 -10.27 -6.05
CA HIS A 184 9.64 -8.83 -6.16
C HIS A 184 9.71 -8.39 -7.61
N TYR A 185 8.93 -7.38 -7.98
CA TYR A 185 8.99 -6.78 -9.31
C TYR A 185 10.29 -5.98 -9.51
N THR A 186 10.82 -5.98 -10.72
CA THR A 186 11.68 -4.92 -11.22
C THR A 186 10.81 -3.73 -11.64
N ARG A 187 11.40 -2.55 -11.86
CA ARG A 187 10.70 -1.39 -12.41
C ARG A 187 9.93 -1.75 -13.69
N ARG A 188 10.61 -2.39 -14.64
CA ARG A 188 10.00 -2.79 -15.92
C ARG A 188 8.82 -3.75 -15.72
N GLN A 189 8.97 -4.78 -14.90
CA GLN A 189 7.88 -5.72 -14.62
C GLN A 189 6.66 -5.04 -13.97
N ALA A 190 6.90 -4.11 -13.05
CA ALA A 190 5.82 -3.35 -12.41
C ALA A 190 5.12 -2.43 -13.44
N GLU A 191 5.89 -1.75 -14.29
CA GLU A 191 5.36 -0.92 -15.38
C GLU A 191 4.55 -1.74 -16.38
N ASP A 192 5.10 -2.86 -16.87
CA ASP A 192 4.42 -3.75 -17.80
C ASP A 192 3.09 -4.25 -17.20
N LYS A 193 3.09 -4.60 -15.91
CA LYS A 193 1.88 -5.02 -15.20
C LYS A 193 0.83 -3.91 -15.09
N LEU A 194 1.22 -2.71 -14.66
CA LEU A 194 0.30 -1.58 -14.56
C LEU A 194 -0.25 -1.21 -15.93
N ARG A 195 0.59 -1.14 -16.97
CA ARG A 195 0.14 -0.85 -18.33
C ARG A 195 -0.76 -1.93 -18.93
N SER A 196 -0.57 -3.19 -18.56
CA SER A 196 -1.46 -4.27 -19.01
C SER A 196 -2.90 -4.13 -18.49
N LEU A 197 -3.09 -3.47 -17.36
CA LEU A 197 -4.41 -3.24 -16.75
C LEU A 197 -4.98 -1.85 -17.09
N PHE A 198 -4.16 -0.81 -17.08
CA PHE A 198 -4.59 0.58 -17.16
C PHE A 198 -4.25 1.25 -18.51
N GLY A 199 -3.63 0.52 -19.44
CA GLY A 199 -3.28 1.03 -20.77
C GLY A 199 -2.25 2.15 -20.71
N ALA A 200 -2.52 3.24 -21.45
CA ALA A 200 -1.65 4.41 -21.51
C ALA A 200 -1.75 5.32 -20.27
N ASN A 201 -2.81 5.17 -19.47
CA ASN A 201 -3.11 6.03 -18.31
C ASN A 201 -2.31 5.64 -17.07
N VAL A 202 -0.98 5.50 -17.23
CA VAL A 202 -0.06 5.06 -16.18
C VAL A 202 1.10 6.03 -16.07
N GLU A 203 1.18 6.70 -14.93
CA GLU A 203 2.30 7.53 -14.52
C GLU A 203 3.15 6.78 -13.50
N ILE A 204 4.46 6.69 -13.75
CA ILE A 204 5.39 5.96 -12.90
C ILE A 204 6.65 6.77 -12.67
N ARG A 205 7.03 6.85 -11.43
CA ARG A 205 8.33 7.35 -10.99
C ARG A 205 8.93 6.40 -9.96
N ASN A 206 10.22 6.37 -9.81
CA ASN A 206 10.84 5.69 -8.67
C ASN A 206 11.75 6.65 -7.90
N GLU A 207 11.64 6.60 -6.60
CA GLU A 207 12.59 7.14 -5.67
C GLU A 207 13.43 5.98 -5.15
N ARG A 208 14.63 5.82 -5.76
CA ARG A 208 15.52 4.68 -5.47
C ARG A 208 14.82 3.33 -5.70
N SER A 209 14.66 2.52 -4.64
CA SER A 209 14.02 1.20 -4.71
C SER A 209 12.51 1.24 -4.40
N ILE A 210 11.90 2.42 -4.36
CA ILE A 210 10.44 2.57 -4.20
C ILE A 210 9.86 3.06 -5.52
N LEU A 211 8.96 2.28 -6.08
CA LEU A 211 8.12 2.69 -7.20
C LEU A 211 6.96 3.52 -6.67
N ILE A 212 6.71 4.67 -7.27
CA ILE A 212 5.57 5.54 -7.04
C ILE A 212 4.75 5.55 -8.32
N PHE A 213 3.44 5.36 -8.22
CA PHE A 213 2.60 5.25 -9.40
C PHE A 213 1.23 5.90 -9.22
N LYS A 214 0.68 6.35 -10.34
CA LYS A 214 -0.71 6.76 -10.49
C LYS A 214 -1.25 6.20 -11.79
N CYS A 215 -2.41 5.55 -11.72
CA CYS A 215 -3.08 4.95 -12.85
C CYS A 215 -4.54 5.39 -12.86
N VAL A 216 -5.11 5.57 -14.05
CA VAL A 216 -6.54 5.83 -14.21
C VAL A 216 -7.15 4.68 -15.00
N LYS A 217 -8.21 4.07 -14.46
CA LYS A 217 -8.89 2.96 -15.12
C LYS A 217 -9.60 3.47 -16.38
N PRO A 218 -9.39 2.85 -17.54
CA PRO A 218 -10.11 3.23 -18.77
C PRO A 218 -11.63 3.17 -18.57
N ASP A 219 -12.33 4.05 -19.24
CA ASP A 219 -13.78 3.98 -19.32
C ASP A 219 -14.22 2.71 -20.06
N ALA A 220 -15.44 2.24 -19.76
CA ALA A 220 -15.94 0.95 -20.27
C ALA A 220 -16.22 0.91 -21.77
N ASP A 221 -16.03 2.04 -22.47
CA ASP A 221 -16.42 2.23 -23.88
C ASP A 221 -15.24 2.32 -24.85
N HIS A 222 -14.07 1.71 -24.48
CA HIS A 222 -12.94 1.61 -25.42
C HIS A 222 -12.34 0.23 -25.43
#